data_fd786fc8105c67d585de5eadb737b13f
#
_entry.id   fd786fc8105c67d585de5eadb737b13f
#
_cell.length_a   1.000
_cell.length_b   1.000
_cell.length_c   1.000
_cell.angle_alpha   90.00
_cell.angle_beta   90.00
_cell.angle_gamma   90.00
#
_symmetry.space_group_name_H-M   'P 1'
#
loop_
_entity.id
_entity.type
_entity.pdbx_description
1 polymer ?
#
loop_
_entity_poly.entity_id
_entity_poly.type
_entity_poly.pdbx_seq_one_letter_code
_entity_poly.pdbx_strand_id
1 'polypeptide(L)'
;QDSCSTYKRNIKTKAIFCEKVENFFSLVDKKKIILPKFDCFAYGFPCNDFSNVGEHLGFRGKFGPLYSYGVELIDRYHPKWFIAENVGGISSSNEGKAFKKILFDLKHAGKGYNLTVHKYKFEEYGIPQARHRIIIVGIKKELNLKFKVPKPNYKMMTAKEALSNIPFDAYDNELTKN
;
A
#
# COMPACT_ATOMS: atom_id res chain seq x y z
N GLN A 1 16.65 5.55 -5.48
CA GLN A 1 17.17 5.14 -6.81
C GLN A 1 17.11 3.61 -6.97
N ASP A 2 17.57 2.84 -6.02
CA ASP A 2 17.69 1.37 -6.11
C ASP A 2 16.34 0.67 -6.30
N SER A 3 15.30 1.08 -5.55
CA SER A 3 13.95 0.54 -5.68
C SER A 3 13.37 0.75 -7.09
N CYS A 4 13.59 1.93 -7.69
CA CYS A 4 13.12 2.22 -9.05
C CYS A 4 13.89 1.39 -10.08
N SER A 5 15.20 1.22 -9.90
CA SER A 5 16.03 0.39 -10.76
C SER A 5 15.61 -1.07 -10.70
N THR A 6 15.39 -1.60 -9.50
CA THR A 6 14.89 -2.96 -9.28
C THR A 6 13.50 -3.16 -9.89
N TYR A 7 12.60 -2.21 -9.67
CA TYR A 7 11.25 -2.27 -10.27
C TYR A 7 11.33 -2.28 -11.80
N LYS A 8 12.12 -1.37 -12.39
CA LYS A 8 12.31 -1.27 -13.84
C LYS A 8 12.88 -2.54 -14.46
N ARG A 9 13.78 -3.22 -13.73
CA ARG A 9 14.40 -4.49 -14.17
C ARG A 9 13.39 -5.64 -14.20
N ASN A 10 12.50 -5.70 -13.21
CA ASN A 10 11.64 -6.86 -12.97
C ASN A 10 10.21 -6.69 -13.50
N ILE A 11 9.73 -5.47 -13.67
CA ILE A 11 8.34 -5.19 -14.03
C ILE A 11 8.27 -4.40 -15.33
N LYS A 12 7.59 -4.96 -16.33
CA LYS A 12 7.27 -4.24 -17.56
C LYS A 12 6.21 -3.18 -17.26
N THR A 13 6.57 -1.91 -17.39
CA THR A 13 5.68 -0.79 -17.17
C THR A 13 5.83 0.27 -18.27
N LYS A 14 4.79 1.04 -18.51
CA LYS A 14 4.82 2.14 -19.50
C LYS A 14 5.65 3.32 -19.01
N ALA A 15 5.66 3.60 -17.71
CA ALA A 15 6.43 4.70 -17.14
C ALA A 15 6.80 4.41 -15.66
N ILE A 16 7.92 4.92 -15.22
CA ILE A 16 8.37 4.94 -13.83
C ILE A 16 8.84 6.36 -13.53
N PHE A 17 8.32 6.93 -12.45
CA PHE A 17 8.72 8.24 -11.95
C PHE A 17 9.44 8.05 -10.63
N CYS A 18 10.75 8.33 -10.62
CA CYS A 18 11.62 8.21 -9.45
C CYS A 18 11.68 9.53 -8.69
N GLU A 19 10.51 10.02 -8.27
CA GLU A 19 10.32 11.33 -7.68
C GLU A 19 9.66 11.24 -6.31
N LYS A 20 9.84 12.26 -5.49
CA LYS A 20 9.00 12.46 -4.32
C LYS A 20 7.57 12.73 -4.77
N VAL A 21 6.59 12.28 -4.00
CA VAL A 21 5.18 12.43 -4.35
C VAL A 21 4.77 13.89 -4.56
N GLU A 22 5.34 14.81 -3.77
CA GLU A 22 5.12 16.26 -3.90
C GLU A 22 5.59 16.78 -5.27
N ASN A 23 6.78 16.37 -5.70
CA ASN A 23 7.33 16.74 -7.01
C ASN A 23 6.49 16.15 -8.13
N PHE A 24 6.07 14.89 -7.99
CA PHE A 24 5.21 14.23 -8.95
C PHE A 24 3.89 15.00 -9.13
N PHE A 25 3.20 15.37 -8.06
CA PHE A 25 1.98 16.18 -8.15
C PHE A 25 2.23 17.55 -8.78
N SER A 26 3.33 18.22 -8.42
CA SER A 26 3.71 19.48 -9.07
C SER A 26 3.91 19.34 -10.58
N LEU A 27 4.46 18.21 -11.06
CA LEU A 27 4.62 17.94 -12.48
C LEU A 27 3.27 17.67 -13.18
N VAL A 28 2.35 16.99 -12.49
CA VAL A 28 0.99 16.76 -12.97
C VAL A 28 0.23 18.09 -13.07
N ASP A 29 0.29 18.95 -12.05
CA ASP A 29 -0.38 20.24 -12.01
C ASP A 29 0.14 21.20 -13.10
N LYS A 30 1.44 21.16 -13.37
CA LYS A 30 2.08 21.90 -14.48
C LYS A 30 1.87 21.26 -15.84
N LYS A 31 1.07 20.20 -15.94
CA LYS A 31 0.80 19.43 -17.18
C LYS A 31 2.07 18.88 -17.86
N LYS A 32 3.18 18.74 -17.09
CA LYS A 32 4.40 18.07 -17.57
C LYS A 32 4.25 16.56 -17.58
N ILE A 33 3.38 16.03 -16.72
CA ILE A 33 2.96 14.64 -16.68
C ILE A 33 1.45 14.62 -16.88
N ILE A 34 1.00 13.85 -17.88
CA ILE A 34 -0.43 13.61 -18.13
C ILE A 34 -0.68 12.15 -17.79
N LEU A 35 -1.46 11.91 -16.73
CA LEU A 35 -1.85 10.56 -16.36
C LEU A 35 -2.98 10.08 -17.28
N PRO A 36 -2.88 8.85 -17.81
CA PRO A 36 -3.99 8.26 -18.54
C PRO A 36 -5.17 8.00 -17.60
N LYS A 37 -6.35 7.82 -18.17
CA LYS A 37 -7.47 7.26 -17.41
C LYS A 37 -7.11 5.85 -16.96
N PHE A 38 -7.32 5.53 -15.69
CA PHE A 38 -7.06 4.22 -15.11
C PHE A 38 -8.23 3.75 -14.25
N ASP A 39 -8.46 2.46 -14.23
CA ASP A 39 -9.55 1.85 -13.50
C ASP A 39 -9.16 1.48 -12.06
N CYS A 40 -7.87 1.25 -11.83
CA CYS A 40 -7.32 0.84 -10.54
C CYS A 40 -6.20 1.77 -10.09
N PHE A 41 -6.19 2.06 -8.79
CA PHE A 41 -5.08 2.73 -8.12
C PHE A 41 -4.64 1.92 -6.89
N ALA A 42 -3.36 1.59 -6.81
CA ALA A 42 -2.80 0.91 -5.65
C ALA A 42 -1.66 1.73 -5.05
N TYR A 43 -1.65 1.91 -3.74
CA TYR A 43 -0.59 2.64 -3.05
C TYR A 43 -0.39 2.17 -1.60
N GLY A 44 0.85 2.28 -1.13
CA GLY A 44 1.19 2.21 0.28
C GLY A 44 1.62 3.59 0.76
N PHE A 45 1.21 4.00 1.92
CA PHE A 45 1.63 5.27 2.53
C PHE A 45 2.40 5.01 3.82
N PRO A 46 3.42 5.83 4.13
CA PRO A 46 4.21 5.66 5.35
C PRO A 46 3.34 5.87 6.59
N CYS A 47 3.61 5.06 7.62
CA CYS A 47 2.92 5.15 8.90
C CYS A 47 3.86 5.47 10.07
N ASN A 48 5.07 5.95 9.78
CA ASN A 48 6.08 6.19 10.81
C ASN A 48 5.56 7.09 11.94
N ASP A 49 4.75 8.09 11.60
CA ASP A 49 4.14 9.00 12.58
C ASP A 49 2.90 8.41 13.28
N PHE A 50 2.38 7.29 12.78
CA PHE A 50 1.19 6.60 13.29
C PHE A 50 1.49 5.24 13.93
N SER A 51 2.73 4.71 13.82
CA SER A 51 3.08 3.39 14.32
C SER A 51 3.46 3.44 15.80
N ASN A 52 3.28 2.30 16.51
CA ASN A 52 3.72 2.16 17.90
C ASN A 52 5.25 2.19 18.09
N VAL A 53 6.01 2.12 17.00
CA VAL A 53 7.49 2.15 16.97
C VAL A 53 8.01 3.53 16.55
N GLY A 54 7.14 4.41 16.02
CA GLY A 54 7.50 5.77 15.58
C GLY A 54 7.30 6.82 16.67
N GLU A 55 7.55 8.08 16.30
CA GLU A 55 7.48 9.24 17.22
C GLU A 55 6.06 9.63 17.65
N HIS A 56 5.03 8.89 17.26
CA HIS A 56 3.60 9.12 17.56
C HIS A 56 3.08 10.52 17.20
N LEU A 57 3.72 11.20 16.25
CA LEU A 57 3.36 12.58 15.86
C LEU A 57 2.05 12.66 15.07
N GLY A 58 1.54 11.53 14.57
CA GLY A 58 0.29 11.47 13.82
C GLY A 58 0.32 12.39 12.58
N PHE A 59 -0.72 13.22 12.42
CA PHE A 59 -0.80 14.19 11.33
C PHE A 59 0.18 15.37 11.44
N ARG A 60 0.83 15.57 12.59
CA ARG A 60 1.83 16.62 12.80
C ARG A 60 3.24 16.18 12.40
N GLY A 61 3.44 14.88 12.18
CA GLY A 61 4.71 14.33 11.76
C GLY A 61 5.02 14.59 10.29
N LYS A 62 6.27 14.39 9.89
CA LYS A 62 6.77 14.62 8.53
C LYS A 62 6.05 13.75 7.48
N PHE A 63 5.60 12.56 7.85
CA PHE A 63 4.97 11.59 6.96
C PHE A 63 3.44 11.49 7.14
N GLY A 64 2.91 12.12 8.20
CA GLY A 64 1.49 12.10 8.51
C GLY A 64 0.59 12.59 7.38
N PRO A 65 0.94 13.68 6.66
CA PRO A 65 0.15 14.17 5.54
C PRO A 65 0.24 13.33 4.25
N LEU A 66 1.22 12.42 4.12
CA LEU A 66 1.49 11.75 2.84
C LEU A 66 0.35 10.85 2.35
N TYR A 67 -0.51 10.34 3.24
CA TYR A 67 -1.71 9.61 2.82
C TYR A 67 -2.65 10.47 1.98
N SER A 68 -2.67 11.79 2.21
CA SER A 68 -3.58 12.72 1.53
C SER A 68 -3.33 12.79 0.02
N TYR A 69 -2.10 12.58 -0.44
CA TYR A 69 -1.81 12.49 -1.87
C TYR A 69 -2.52 11.31 -2.55
N GLY A 70 -2.64 10.18 -1.85
CA GLY A 70 -3.44 9.06 -2.34
C GLY A 70 -4.92 9.40 -2.42
N VAL A 71 -5.45 10.08 -1.38
CA VAL A 71 -6.84 10.57 -1.37
C VAL A 71 -7.08 11.55 -2.50
N GLU A 72 -6.17 12.52 -2.69
CA GLU A 72 -6.24 13.54 -3.74
C GLU A 72 -6.24 12.91 -5.15
N LEU A 73 -5.40 11.88 -5.38
CA LEU A 73 -5.37 11.17 -6.65
C LEU A 73 -6.70 10.45 -6.92
N ILE A 74 -7.26 9.81 -5.90
CA ILE A 74 -8.57 9.15 -5.98
C ILE A 74 -9.67 10.18 -6.26
N ASP A 75 -9.61 11.36 -5.63
CA ASP A 75 -10.56 12.45 -5.80
C ASP A 75 -10.50 13.07 -7.20
N ARG A 76 -9.31 13.24 -7.77
CA ARG A 76 -9.11 13.84 -9.11
C ARG A 76 -9.44 12.88 -10.25
N TYR A 77 -9.06 11.60 -10.12
CA TYR A 77 -9.11 10.65 -11.25
C TYR A 77 -10.23 9.63 -11.18
N HIS A 78 -10.89 9.52 -10.03
CA HIS A 78 -12.05 8.65 -9.81
C HIS A 78 -11.85 7.21 -10.32
N PRO A 79 -10.79 6.47 -9.92
CA PRO A 79 -10.61 5.08 -10.32
C PRO A 79 -11.84 4.24 -9.93
N LYS A 80 -12.15 3.19 -10.68
CA LYS A 80 -13.27 2.29 -10.35
C LYS A 80 -13.08 1.63 -8.98
N TRP A 81 -11.83 1.33 -8.65
CA TRP A 81 -11.45 0.78 -7.36
C TRP A 81 -10.01 1.15 -6.99
N PHE A 82 -9.70 1.08 -5.72
CA PHE A 82 -8.35 1.29 -5.23
C PHE A 82 -7.98 0.31 -4.11
N ILE A 83 -6.68 0.13 -3.92
CA ILE A 83 -6.09 -0.57 -2.78
C ILE A 83 -5.16 0.39 -2.07
N ALA A 84 -5.37 0.58 -0.75
CA ALA A 84 -4.45 1.28 0.13
C ALA A 84 -3.91 0.30 1.18
N GLU A 85 -2.58 0.25 1.32
CA GLU A 85 -1.90 -0.66 2.26
C GLU A 85 -1.22 0.11 3.38
N ASN A 86 -1.28 -0.44 4.59
CA ASN A 86 -0.50 0.05 5.72
C ASN A 86 -0.19 -1.06 6.71
N VAL A 87 0.69 -0.76 7.69
CA VAL A 87 1.03 -1.72 8.74
C VAL A 87 -0.16 -2.00 9.67
N GLY A 88 -0.17 -3.21 10.27
CA GLY A 88 -1.28 -3.66 11.12
C GLY A 88 -1.53 -2.81 12.38
N GLY A 89 -0.54 -2.03 12.84
CA GLY A 89 -0.65 -1.19 14.04
C GLY A 89 -1.36 0.16 13.84
N ILE A 90 -1.62 0.58 12.60
CA ILE A 90 -2.24 1.90 12.35
C ILE A 90 -3.65 2.02 12.96
N SER A 91 -4.39 0.92 13.07
CA SER A 91 -5.76 0.93 13.60
C SER A 91 -5.84 1.23 15.10
N SER A 92 -4.78 0.95 15.86
CA SER A 92 -4.68 1.18 17.31
C SER A 92 -3.86 2.42 17.67
N SER A 93 -3.10 2.96 16.72
CA SER A 93 -2.29 4.15 16.94
C SER A 93 -3.15 5.38 17.23
N ASN A 94 -2.74 6.17 18.24
CA ASN A 94 -3.43 7.39 18.66
C ASN A 94 -4.95 7.19 18.87
N GLU A 95 -5.31 6.15 19.64
CA GLU A 95 -6.72 5.78 19.90
C GLU A 95 -7.54 5.53 18.62
N GLY A 96 -6.89 5.22 17.52
CA GLY A 96 -7.54 5.02 16.21
C GLY A 96 -8.08 6.29 15.54
N LYS A 97 -7.87 7.48 16.10
CA LYS A 97 -8.40 8.74 15.55
C LYS A 97 -7.86 9.02 14.15
N ALA A 98 -6.55 8.83 13.96
CA ALA A 98 -5.92 9.00 12.66
C ALA A 98 -6.48 8.03 11.62
N PHE A 99 -6.64 6.78 12.00
CA PHE A 99 -7.17 5.76 11.10
C PHE A 99 -8.63 6.04 10.71
N LYS A 100 -9.47 6.48 11.67
CA LYS A 100 -10.85 6.89 11.39
C LYS A 100 -10.91 8.04 10.38
N LYS A 101 -10.00 9.04 10.50
CA LYS A 101 -9.92 10.14 9.53
C LYS A 101 -9.52 9.64 8.15
N ILE A 102 -8.50 8.80 8.04
CA ILE A 102 -8.07 8.21 6.76
C ILE A 102 -9.25 7.47 6.09
N LEU A 103 -9.97 6.65 6.85
CA LEU A 103 -11.15 5.94 6.33
C LEU A 103 -12.26 6.90 5.90
N PHE A 104 -12.48 7.97 6.67
CA PHE A 104 -13.46 9.00 6.31
C PHE A 104 -13.09 9.67 4.99
N ASP A 105 -11.84 10.12 4.83
CA ASP A 105 -11.37 10.81 3.63
C ASP A 105 -11.45 9.88 2.39
N LEU A 106 -10.99 8.64 2.51
CA LEU A 106 -11.08 7.64 1.44
C LEU A 106 -12.53 7.31 1.04
N LYS A 107 -13.43 7.25 2.03
CA LYS A 107 -14.85 6.95 1.79
C LYS A 107 -15.56 8.06 1.02
N HIS A 108 -15.11 9.32 1.21
CA HIS A 108 -15.77 10.50 0.65
C HIS A 108 -15.04 11.10 -0.56
N ALA A 109 -13.87 10.57 -0.94
CA ALA A 109 -13.15 11.01 -2.14
C ALA A 109 -14.03 10.87 -3.38
N GLY A 110 -14.03 11.90 -4.24
CA GLY A 110 -14.83 11.96 -5.46
C GLY A 110 -16.34 11.79 -5.20
N LYS A 111 -16.94 10.84 -5.89
CA LYS A 111 -18.36 10.50 -5.70
C LYS A 111 -18.58 9.45 -4.59
N GLY A 112 -17.53 9.09 -3.88
CA GLY A 112 -17.54 8.17 -2.77
C GLY A 112 -17.31 6.71 -3.13
N TYR A 113 -16.79 5.98 -2.11
CA TYR A 113 -16.41 4.58 -2.24
C TYR A 113 -17.03 3.71 -1.14
N ASN A 114 -17.36 2.48 -1.49
CA ASN A 114 -17.65 1.43 -0.53
C ASN A 114 -16.33 0.83 -0.07
N LEU A 115 -15.99 1.00 1.20
CA LEU A 115 -14.73 0.50 1.75
C LEU A 115 -14.92 -0.90 2.33
N THR A 116 -13.95 -1.78 2.05
CA THR A 116 -13.70 -3.01 2.78
C THR A 116 -12.34 -2.89 3.43
N VAL A 117 -12.30 -2.99 4.75
CA VAL A 117 -11.08 -2.87 5.56
C VAL A 117 -10.82 -4.21 6.22
N HIS A 118 -9.62 -4.76 6.02
CA HIS A 118 -9.26 -6.03 6.64
C HIS A 118 -7.80 -6.03 7.08
N LYS A 119 -7.55 -6.61 8.26
CA LYS A 119 -6.20 -6.87 8.76
C LYS A 119 -5.77 -8.28 8.38
N TYR A 120 -4.91 -8.38 7.39
CA TYR A 120 -4.33 -9.64 6.95
C TYR A 120 -3.19 -10.05 7.87
N LYS A 121 -3.18 -11.31 8.24
CA LYS A 121 -2.04 -12.03 8.79
C LYS A 121 -1.56 -12.95 7.66
N PHE A 122 -0.49 -12.57 6.99
CA PHE A 122 -0.09 -13.26 5.76
C PHE A 122 0.34 -14.71 5.97
N GLU A 123 0.75 -15.06 7.18
CA GLU A 123 0.99 -16.44 7.58
C GLU A 123 -0.24 -17.35 7.44
N GLU A 124 -1.45 -16.79 7.57
CA GLU A 124 -2.71 -17.52 7.36
C GLU A 124 -3.03 -17.76 5.87
N TYR A 125 -2.27 -17.14 4.97
CA TYR A 125 -2.41 -17.23 3.50
C TYR A 125 -1.22 -17.95 2.84
N GLY A 126 -0.46 -18.75 3.60
CA GLY A 126 0.64 -19.56 3.08
C GLY A 126 1.96 -18.82 2.90
N ILE A 127 2.10 -17.61 3.45
CA ILE A 127 3.36 -16.86 3.46
C ILE A 127 4.17 -17.26 4.70
N PRO A 128 5.42 -17.73 4.55
CA PRO A 128 6.25 -18.18 5.69
C PRO A 128 6.86 -16.99 6.46
N GLN A 129 6.04 -16.02 6.79
CA GLN A 129 6.42 -14.81 7.51
C GLN A 129 5.24 -14.28 8.32
N ALA A 130 5.45 -14.06 9.61
CA ALA A 130 4.49 -13.35 10.47
C ALA A 130 4.46 -11.85 10.07
N ARG A 131 3.61 -11.53 9.11
CA ARG A 131 3.47 -10.18 8.57
C ARG A 131 2.02 -9.72 8.57
N HIS A 132 1.74 -8.72 9.39
CA HIS A 132 0.40 -8.17 9.53
C HIS A 132 0.27 -6.83 8.79
N ARG A 133 -0.76 -6.74 7.94
CA ARG A 133 -1.06 -5.53 7.16
C ARG A 133 -2.54 -5.23 7.15
N ILE A 134 -2.88 -3.96 7.20
CA ILE A 134 -4.22 -3.50 6.89
C ILE A 134 -4.27 -3.19 5.41
N ILE A 135 -5.25 -3.79 4.74
CA ILE A 135 -5.56 -3.49 3.35
C ILE A 135 -6.97 -2.90 3.31
N ILE A 136 -7.08 -1.74 2.68
CA ILE A 136 -8.32 -1.02 2.45
C ILE A 136 -8.61 -1.11 0.96
N VAL A 137 -9.70 -1.78 0.60
CA VAL A 137 -10.18 -1.82 -0.78
C VAL A 137 -11.38 -0.89 -0.88
N GLY A 138 -11.30 0.11 -1.75
CA GLY A 138 -12.41 1.00 -2.08
C GLY A 138 -12.96 0.68 -3.46
N ILE A 139 -14.26 0.47 -3.58
CA ILE A 139 -14.96 0.31 -4.86
C ILE A 139 -15.94 1.46 -4.99
N LYS A 140 -15.98 2.15 -6.15
CA LYS A 140 -16.93 3.23 -6.41
C LYS A 140 -18.35 2.84 -6.03
N LYS A 141 -19.04 3.72 -5.32
CA LYS A 141 -20.44 3.47 -4.88
C LYS A 141 -21.39 3.23 -6.05
N GLU A 142 -21.19 3.94 -7.17
CA GLU A 142 -22.04 3.81 -8.36
C GLU A 142 -22.04 2.40 -8.98
N LEU A 143 -20.97 1.61 -8.71
CA LEU A 143 -20.87 0.22 -9.20
C LEU A 143 -21.71 -0.75 -8.37
N ASN A 144 -22.22 -0.33 -7.20
CA ASN A 144 -22.99 -1.15 -6.27
C ASN A 144 -22.32 -2.51 -5.93
N LEU A 145 -21.00 -2.51 -5.85
CA LEU A 145 -20.18 -3.67 -5.53
C LEU A 145 -19.49 -3.48 -4.18
N LYS A 146 -19.11 -4.61 -3.58
CA LYS A 146 -18.30 -4.65 -2.36
C LYS A 146 -17.25 -5.74 -2.50
N PHE A 147 -16.02 -5.44 -2.07
CA PHE A 147 -14.95 -6.42 -2.07
C PHE A 147 -15.21 -7.48 -0.98
N LYS A 148 -15.11 -8.75 -1.37
CA LYS A 148 -15.20 -9.87 -0.44
C LYS A 148 -13.79 -10.31 -0.05
N VAL A 149 -13.49 -10.22 1.23
CA VAL A 149 -12.20 -10.68 1.77
C VAL A 149 -12.04 -12.18 1.53
N PRO A 150 -10.95 -12.64 0.91
CA PRO A 150 -10.67 -14.06 0.78
C PRO A 150 -10.54 -14.74 2.15
N LYS A 151 -11.07 -15.94 2.29
CA LYS A 151 -10.84 -16.73 3.50
C LYS A 151 -9.43 -17.30 3.48
N PRO A 152 -8.72 -17.32 4.63
CA PRO A 152 -7.48 -18.08 4.73
C PRO A 152 -7.79 -19.57 4.54
N ASN A 153 -6.97 -20.27 3.76
CA ASN A 153 -7.16 -21.67 3.41
C ASN A 153 -5.85 -22.46 3.40
N TYR A 154 -4.77 -21.86 3.89
CA TYR A 154 -3.46 -22.49 3.88
C TYR A 154 -3.05 -22.90 5.28
N LYS A 155 -2.36 -24.07 5.36
CA LYS A 155 -1.62 -24.45 6.54
C LYS A 155 -0.47 -23.46 6.73
N MET A 156 -0.30 -22.95 7.94
CA MET A 156 0.84 -22.09 8.26
C MET A 156 2.14 -22.85 8.00
N MET A 157 3.08 -22.18 7.35
CA MET A 157 4.40 -22.69 7.03
C MET A 157 5.44 -21.84 7.76
N THR A 158 6.44 -22.48 8.34
CA THR A 158 7.57 -21.77 8.94
C THR A 158 8.60 -21.38 7.89
N ALA A 159 9.42 -20.34 8.17
CA ALA A 159 10.55 -19.99 7.32
C ALA A 159 11.52 -21.17 7.13
N LYS A 160 11.75 -21.98 8.19
CA LYS A 160 12.58 -23.17 8.14
C LYS A 160 12.05 -24.19 7.12
N GLU A 161 10.74 -24.45 7.12
CA GLU A 161 10.11 -25.35 6.13
C GLU A 161 10.22 -24.78 4.71
N ALA A 162 9.99 -23.49 4.53
CA ALA A 162 10.08 -22.85 3.21
C ALA A 162 11.50 -22.84 2.63
N LEU A 163 12.52 -22.80 3.49
CA LEU A 163 13.93 -22.76 3.11
C LEU A 163 14.59 -24.14 3.11
N SER A 164 13.88 -25.20 3.44
CA SER A 164 14.45 -26.55 3.61
C SER A 164 15.16 -27.11 2.37
N ASN A 165 14.77 -26.67 1.17
CA ASN A 165 15.33 -27.11 -0.10
C ASN A 165 16.44 -26.20 -0.65
N ILE A 166 16.82 -25.14 0.09
CA ILE A 166 17.89 -24.24 -0.31
C ILE A 166 19.20 -24.82 0.18
N PRO A 167 20.20 -25.11 -0.69
CA PRO A 167 21.51 -25.58 -0.28
C PRO A 167 22.19 -24.59 0.68
N PHE A 168 22.94 -25.12 1.65
CA PHE A 168 23.63 -24.31 2.65
C PHE A 168 24.67 -23.35 2.03
N ASP A 169 25.18 -23.69 0.86
CA ASP A 169 26.16 -22.94 0.06
C ASP A 169 25.52 -22.01 -0.99
N ALA A 170 24.21 -21.86 -0.99
CA ALA A 170 23.49 -20.98 -1.93
C ALA A 170 23.85 -19.48 -1.82
N TYR A 171 24.68 -19.12 -0.84
CA TYR A 171 25.13 -17.75 -0.64
C TYR A 171 26.15 -17.25 -1.67
N ASP A 172 26.83 -18.13 -2.38
CA ASP A 172 27.93 -17.78 -3.30
C ASP A 172 27.53 -17.78 -4.78
N ASN A 173 26.24 -17.74 -5.08
CA ASN A 173 25.82 -17.66 -6.48
C ASN A 173 25.83 -16.21 -7.02
N GLU A 174 25.80 -16.06 -8.34
CA GLU A 174 25.89 -14.75 -9.03
C GLU A 174 24.81 -13.74 -8.63
N LEU A 175 23.71 -14.17 -8.00
CA LEU A 175 22.63 -13.27 -7.53
C LEU A 175 23.04 -12.45 -6.30
N THR A 176 24.05 -12.88 -5.55
CA THR A 176 24.56 -12.17 -4.36
C THR A 176 25.76 -11.30 -4.63
N LYS A 177 26.34 -11.36 -5.85
CA LYS A 177 27.54 -10.62 -6.26
C LYS A 177 27.27 -9.23 -6.88
N ASN A 178 26.03 -8.72 -6.78
CA ASN A 178 25.66 -7.40 -7.32
C ASN A 178 25.26 -6.43 -6.22
#